data_faa358f99300e69d0695c2458d77a767
#
_entry.id   faa358f99300e69d0695c2458d77a767
#
_cell.length_a   1.000
_cell.length_b   1.000
_cell.length_c   1.000
_cell.angle_alpha   90.00
_cell.angle_beta   90.00
_cell.angle_gamma   90.00
#
_symmetry.space_group_name_H-M   'P 1'
#
loop_
_entity.id
_entity.type
_entity.pdbx_description
1 polymer ?
#
loop_
_entity_poly.entity_id
_entity_poly.type
_entity_poly.pdbx_seq_one_letter_code
_entity_poly.pdbx_strand_id
1 'polypeptide(L)'
;KLQQRIEGVTRSWDDDFDRAAMHLASEARGVEFSDAYEEEYPAATAVADLELANTLADEADRAYRVYAPIWPSDEVDVRFKVIGYRHMSLTDAMPHLSVLGVEVVDERPYEWVLRGKPVYLYDFGLKLNGGLDAAKKWSPELQERFIDAFDATFRGKAESGKFNRLVMTGGLTWQEIAWLRAFSRYLVQAGTPYSQPYVAAALNDNPEIAAALVAAFRSEE
;
A
#
# COMPACT_ATOMS: atom_id res chain seq x y z
N LYS A 1 -7.05 5.95 26.51
CA LYS A 1 -6.17 6.16 27.69
C LYS A 1 -5.92 4.84 28.39
N LEU A 2 -5.05 3.99 27.88
CA LEU A 2 -4.46 2.88 28.60
C LEU A 2 -3.02 3.29 28.95
N GLN A 3 -2.88 4.13 29.96
CA GLN A 3 -1.63 4.27 30.68
C GLN A 3 -1.38 2.94 31.41
N GLN A 4 -0.47 2.14 30.88
CA GLN A 4 0.13 1.06 31.68
C GLN A 4 0.97 1.72 32.77
N ARG A 5 0.37 1.81 33.96
CA ARG A 5 1.10 2.06 35.21
C ARG A 5 1.89 0.79 35.55
N ILE A 6 3.15 0.77 35.19
CA ILE A 6 4.10 -0.15 35.80
C ILE A 6 5.02 0.72 36.66
N GLU A 7 4.89 0.58 37.99
CA GLU A 7 5.80 1.10 39.02
C GLU A 7 6.32 2.54 38.82
N GLY A 8 5.47 3.53 39.04
CA GLY A 8 5.91 4.88 39.48
C GLY A 8 6.68 5.76 38.49
N VAL A 9 6.99 5.31 37.28
CA VAL A 9 7.66 6.11 36.26
C VAL A 9 6.71 6.21 35.04
N THR A 10 6.04 7.34 34.88
CA THR A 10 5.38 7.74 33.65
C THR A 10 6.47 8.07 32.64
N ARG A 11 6.75 7.15 31.72
CA ARG A 11 7.64 7.44 30.58
C ARG A 11 6.90 8.33 29.60
N SER A 12 7.60 9.32 29.07
CA SER A 12 7.09 10.13 27.96
C SER A 12 7.15 9.31 26.66
N TRP A 13 6.36 9.69 25.68
CA TRP A 13 6.42 9.11 24.33
C TRP A 13 7.83 9.28 23.75
N ASP A 14 8.46 10.44 23.96
CA ASP A 14 9.83 10.75 23.51
C ASP A 14 10.87 9.79 24.10
N ASP A 15 10.79 9.48 25.40
CA ASP A 15 11.71 8.53 26.05
C ASP A 15 11.57 7.12 25.43
N ASP A 16 10.34 6.71 25.08
CA ASP A 16 10.09 5.43 24.45
C ASP A 16 10.55 5.43 22.98
N PHE A 17 10.38 6.55 22.26
CA PHE A 17 10.90 6.72 20.92
C PHE A 17 12.42 6.71 20.88
N ASP A 18 13.10 7.50 21.72
CA ASP A 18 14.56 7.57 21.79
C ASP A 18 15.17 6.19 22.05
N ARG A 19 14.55 5.42 22.95
CA ARG A 19 14.99 4.05 23.23
C ARG A 19 14.77 3.11 22.03
N ALA A 20 13.62 3.17 21.41
CA ALA A 20 13.30 2.32 20.26
C ALA A 20 14.19 2.66 19.06
N ALA A 21 14.54 3.95 18.88
CA ALA A 21 15.37 4.47 17.80
C ALA A 21 16.89 4.36 18.03
N MET A 22 17.36 3.81 19.17
CA MET A 22 18.80 3.75 19.50
C MET A 22 19.65 3.02 18.45
N HIS A 23 19.08 2.09 17.68
CA HIS A 23 19.78 1.37 16.62
C HIS A 23 19.97 2.21 15.35
N LEU A 24 19.25 3.33 15.19
CA LEU A 24 19.40 4.24 14.06
C LEU A 24 20.58 5.19 14.29
N ALA A 25 21.28 5.55 13.21
CA ALA A 25 22.28 6.59 13.24
C ALA A 25 21.64 7.94 13.66
N SER A 26 22.40 8.80 14.37
CA SER A 26 21.89 10.09 14.85
C SER A 26 21.34 10.98 13.74
N GLU A 27 21.97 10.95 12.57
CA GLU A 27 21.52 11.68 11.38
C GLU A 27 20.17 11.16 10.83
N ALA A 28 19.89 9.87 11.02
CA ALA A 28 18.64 9.26 10.62
C ALA A 28 17.48 9.58 11.58
N ARG A 29 17.79 10.08 12.80
CA ARG A 29 16.82 10.39 13.87
C ARG A 29 16.38 11.85 13.92
N GLY A 30 16.83 12.70 12.99
CA GLY A 30 16.45 14.11 12.93
C GLY A 30 15.02 14.30 12.46
N VAL A 31 14.03 13.90 13.28
CA VAL A 31 12.60 13.95 13.01
C VAL A 31 11.87 14.73 14.08
N GLU A 32 10.85 15.47 13.69
CA GLU A 32 9.90 16.15 14.56
C GLU A 32 8.50 15.69 14.17
N PHE A 33 7.91 14.79 14.97
CA PHE A 33 6.55 14.31 14.75
C PHE A 33 5.53 15.36 15.19
N SER A 34 4.34 15.30 14.66
CA SER A 34 3.23 16.14 15.13
C SER A 34 2.55 15.51 16.34
N ASP A 35 2.01 16.34 17.24
CA ASP A 35 1.26 15.87 18.42
C ASP A 35 0.16 14.86 18.04
N ALA A 36 -0.56 15.11 16.95
CA ALA A 36 -1.61 14.22 16.48
C ALA A 36 -1.08 12.83 16.07
N TYR A 37 0.16 12.76 15.55
CA TYR A 37 0.80 11.49 15.22
C TYR A 37 1.20 10.72 16.49
N GLU A 38 1.79 11.41 17.46
CA GLU A 38 2.24 10.83 18.73
C GLU A 38 1.07 10.32 19.58
N GLU A 39 -0.09 11.01 19.53
CA GLU A 39 -1.31 10.58 20.20
C GLU A 39 -1.89 9.29 19.61
N GLU A 40 -1.75 9.07 18.31
CA GLU A 40 -2.33 7.92 17.59
C GLU A 40 -1.38 6.72 17.53
N TYR A 41 -0.06 6.94 17.38
CA TYR A 41 0.87 5.85 17.16
C TYR A 41 1.85 5.65 18.33
N PRO A 42 2.08 4.38 18.73
CA PRO A 42 3.14 4.07 19.68
C PRO A 42 4.52 4.34 19.08
N ALA A 43 5.50 4.68 19.92
CA ALA A 43 6.88 4.98 19.55
C ALA A 43 7.54 3.93 18.62
N ALA A 44 7.26 2.65 18.85
CA ALA A 44 7.77 1.58 17.98
C ALA A 44 7.26 1.67 16.53
N THR A 45 6.03 2.14 16.34
CA THR A 45 5.48 2.40 15.00
C THR A 45 6.17 3.59 14.35
N ALA A 46 6.42 4.64 15.13
CA ALA A 46 7.12 5.85 14.67
C ALA A 46 8.55 5.53 14.20
N VAL A 47 9.26 4.65 14.89
CA VAL A 47 10.59 4.18 14.45
C VAL A 47 10.49 3.45 13.09
N ALA A 48 9.54 2.55 12.93
CA ALA A 48 9.36 1.84 11.68
C ALA A 48 8.93 2.77 10.51
N ASP A 49 8.14 3.81 10.79
CA ASP A 49 7.77 4.82 9.80
C ASP A 49 8.96 5.74 9.46
N LEU A 50 9.80 6.05 10.46
CA LEU A 50 11.06 6.79 10.25
C LEU A 50 12.07 5.99 9.42
N GLU A 51 12.23 4.69 9.70
CA GLU A 51 13.05 3.80 8.87
C GLU A 51 12.57 3.80 7.41
N LEU A 52 11.27 3.71 7.21
CA LEU A 52 10.65 3.75 5.89
C LEU A 52 10.90 5.11 5.21
N ALA A 53 10.73 6.22 5.92
CA ALA A 53 11.01 7.56 5.39
C ALA A 53 12.49 7.78 5.06
N ASN A 54 13.40 7.14 5.78
CA ASN A 54 14.84 7.19 5.50
C ASN A 54 15.24 6.46 4.19
N THR A 55 14.36 5.65 3.61
CA THR A 55 14.60 5.03 2.29
C THR A 55 14.34 5.98 1.12
N LEU A 56 13.69 7.14 1.35
CA LEU A 56 13.41 8.12 0.31
C LEU A 56 14.71 8.74 -0.21
N ALA A 57 15.03 8.53 -1.48
CA ALA A 57 16.24 9.04 -2.12
C ALA A 57 16.06 10.48 -2.64
N ASP A 58 14.88 10.81 -3.14
CA ASP A 58 14.58 12.14 -3.68
C ASP A 58 13.14 12.61 -3.37
N GLU A 59 12.81 13.84 -3.80
CA GLU A 59 11.49 14.43 -3.54
C GLU A 59 10.34 13.77 -4.32
N ALA A 60 10.63 13.03 -5.37
CA ALA A 60 9.63 12.34 -6.17
C ALA A 60 9.36 10.92 -5.63
N ASP A 61 10.23 10.43 -4.75
CA ASP A 61 10.09 9.11 -4.16
C ASP A 61 8.92 9.01 -3.20
N ARG A 62 8.39 7.81 -3.11
CA ARG A 62 7.43 7.38 -2.11
C ARG A 62 7.87 6.05 -1.52
N ALA A 63 7.66 5.91 -0.24
CA ALA A 63 7.88 4.66 0.49
C ALA A 63 6.52 4.13 0.92
N TYR A 64 6.37 2.80 0.93
CA TYR A 64 5.10 2.13 1.13
C TYR A 64 5.22 1.02 2.15
N ARG A 65 4.15 0.81 2.91
CA ARG A 65 4.06 -0.28 3.87
C ARG A 65 2.63 -0.78 3.99
N VAL A 66 2.46 -2.09 3.92
CA VAL A 66 1.22 -2.77 4.31
C VAL A 66 1.44 -3.41 5.68
N TYR A 67 0.48 -3.27 6.59
CA TYR A 67 0.60 -3.83 7.94
C TYR A 67 -0.77 -4.14 8.55
N ALA A 68 -0.79 -4.99 9.57
CA ALA A 68 -2.01 -5.27 10.34
C ALA A 68 -2.40 -4.05 11.18
N PRO A 69 -3.69 -3.72 11.32
CA PRO A 69 -4.13 -2.63 12.17
C PRO A 69 -3.57 -2.78 13.59
N ILE A 70 -3.03 -1.70 14.16
CA ILE A 70 -2.56 -1.66 15.56
C ILE A 70 -3.76 -1.87 16.50
N TRP A 71 -4.90 -1.30 16.13
CA TRP A 71 -6.17 -1.44 16.82
C TRP A 71 -7.11 -2.25 15.93
N PRO A 72 -7.34 -3.55 16.24
CA PRO A 72 -8.25 -4.38 15.47
C PRO A 72 -9.66 -3.77 15.43
N SER A 73 -10.28 -3.79 14.25
CA SER A 73 -11.67 -3.42 14.04
C SER A 73 -12.31 -4.35 13.01
N ASP A 74 -13.63 -4.45 13.03
CA ASP A 74 -14.37 -5.25 12.04
C ASP A 74 -14.47 -4.55 10.67
N GLU A 75 -14.04 -3.29 10.60
CA GLU A 75 -14.15 -2.46 9.40
C GLU A 75 -12.87 -2.42 8.58
N VAL A 76 -11.69 -2.55 9.23
CA VAL A 76 -10.37 -2.45 8.60
C VAL A 76 -9.63 -3.77 8.72
N ASP A 77 -9.38 -4.41 7.58
CA ASP A 77 -8.65 -5.69 7.53
C ASP A 77 -7.13 -5.48 7.54
N VAL A 78 -6.65 -4.47 6.80
CA VAL A 78 -5.22 -4.10 6.72
C VAL A 78 -5.07 -2.59 6.61
N ARG A 79 -3.88 -2.09 6.91
CA ARG A 79 -3.53 -0.69 6.70
C ARG A 79 -2.43 -0.55 5.66
N PHE A 80 -2.52 0.52 4.88
CA PHE A 80 -1.56 0.85 3.83
C PHE A 80 -1.03 2.26 4.04
N LYS A 81 0.26 2.37 4.32
CA LYS A 81 0.95 3.65 4.47
C LYS A 81 1.66 4.06 3.19
N VAL A 82 1.56 5.34 2.89
CA VAL A 82 2.32 6.04 1.83
C VAL A 82 3.05 7.19 2.49
N ILE A 83 4.38 7.24 2.36
CA ILE A 83 5.23 8.30 2.90
C ILE A 83 5.99 8.95 1.75
N GLY A 84 6.10 10.29 1.76
CA GLY A 84 6.85 11.02 0.74
C GLY A 84 7.02 12.49 1.08
N TYR A 85 7.91 13.16 0.35
CA TYR A 85 8.17 14.60 0.51
C TYR A 85 7.15 15.49 -0.22
N ARG A 86 6.30 14.92 -1.06
CA ARG A 86 5.27 15.65 -1.79
C ARG A 86 3.89 15.28 -1.29
N HIS A 87 3.08 16.29 -1.07
CA HIS A 87 1.66 16.12 -0.77
C HIS A 87 0.99 15.24 -1.84
N MET A 88 0.10 14.36 -1.42
CA MET A 88 -0.73 13.51 -2.26
C MET A 88 -2.20 13.82 -1.98
N SER A 89 -2.97 14.09 -3.02
CA SER A 89 -4.41 14.25 -2.86
C SER A 89 -5.08 12.89 -2.71
N LEU A 90 -6.05 12.80 -1.81
CA LEU A 90 -6.92 11.63 -1.69
C LEU A 90 -7.61 11.31 -3.03
N THR A 91 -8.05 12.36 -3.73
CA THR A 91 -8.68 12.23 -5.05
C THR A 91 -7.76 11.57 -6.07
N ASP A 92 -6.45 11.78 -5.96
CA ASP A 92 -5.47 11.18 -6.86
C ASP A 92 -5.19 9.71 -6.49
N ALA A 93 -5.18 9.37 -5.19
CA ALA A 93 -4.87 8.01 -4.72
C ALA A 93 -6.04 7.03 -4.85
N MET A 94 -7.27 7.48 -4.57
CA MET A 94 -8.47 6.62 -4.52
C MET A 94 -8.74 5.81 -5.79
N PRO A 95 -8.63 6.35 -7.02
CA PRO A 95 -8.86 5.58 -8.24
C PRO A 95 -7.90 4.38 -8.36
N HIS A 96 -6.66 4.53 -7.91
CA HIS A 96 -5.64 3.48 -7.99
C HIS A 96 -5.87 2.37 -6.98
N LEU A 97 -6.34 2.71 -5.77
CA LEU A 97 -6.72 1.73 -4.75
C LEU A 97 -7.99 0.96 -5.16
N SER A 98 -9.02 1.66 -5.64
CA SER A 98 -10.29 1.04 -6.04
C SER A 98 -10.13 -0.01 -7.14
N VAL A 99 -9.27 0.22 -8.14
CA VAL A 99 -9.07 -0.73 -9.24
C VAL A 99 -8.27 -1.97 -8.81
N LEU A 100 -7.54 -1.91 -7.70
CA LEU A 100 -6.89 -3.06 -7.09
C LEU A 100 -7.87 -3.97 -6.34
N GLY A 101 -9.12 -3.54 -6.17
CA GLY A 101 -10.19 -4.34 -5.57
C GLY A 101 -10.21 -4.28 -4.06
N VAL A 102 -9.66 -3.22 -3.47
CA VAL A 102 -9.75 -2.90 -2.04
C VAL A 102 -10.74 -1.74 -1.85
N GLU A 103 -11.42 -1.73 -0.72
CA GLU A 103 -12.27 -0.62 -0.28
C GLU A 103 -11.48 0.21 0.73
N VAL A 104 -11.41 1.53 0.52
CA VAL A 104 -10.82 2.46 1.49
C VAL A 104 -11.90 2.86 2.48
N VAL A 105 -11.72 2.50 3.73
CA VAL A 105 -12.66 2.76 4.83
C VAL A 105 -12.36 4.09 5.51
N ASP A 106 -11.10 4.33 5.81
CA ASP A 106 -10.61 5.57 6.41
C ASP A 106 -9.26 6.00 5.83
N GLU A 107 -8.91 7.25 6.05
CA GLU A 107 -7.59 7.80 5.76
C GLU A 107 -7.19 8.70 6.92
N ARG A 108 -5.93 8.58 7.32
CA ARG A 108 -5.30 9.36 8.38
C ARG A 108 -4.06 10.06 7.84
N PRO A 109 -4.18 11.36 7.50
CA PRO A 109 -3.05 12.12 7.01
C PRO A 109 -2.26 12.70 8.17
N TYR A 110 -0.93 12.66 8.06
CA TYR A 110 -0.01 13.31 9.00
C TYR A 110 1.07 14.06 8.24
N GLU A 111 1.51 15.15 8.82
CA GLU A 111 2.68 15.89 8.39
C GLU A 111 3.66 15.97 9.55
N TRP A 112 4.92 15.76 9.26
CA TRP A 112 6.04 15.83 10.18
C TRP A 112 7.29 16.36 9.48
N VAL A 113 8.34 16.66 10.23
CA VAL A 113 9.57 17.21 9.67
C VAL A 113 10.69 16.19 9.82
N LEU A 114 11.37 15.88 8.70
CA LEU A 114 12.55 15.02 8.67
C LEU A 114 13.72 15.81 8.11
N ARG A 115 14.75 16.04 8.94
CA ARG A 115 15.94 16.81 8.56
C ARG A 115 15.61 18.20 7.98
N GLY A 116 14.64 18.89 8.58
CA GLY A 116 14.18 20.20 8.16
C GLY A 116 13.31 20.23 6.89
N LYS A 117 12.89 19.06 6.36
CA LYS A 117 11.98 18.97 5.24
C LYS A 117 10.63 18.40 5.67
N PRO A 118 9.50 18.91 5.14
CA PRO A 118 8.21 18.32 5.42
C PRO A 118 8.12 16.93 4.79
N VAL A 119 7.55 15.99 5.55
CA VAL A 119 7.21 14.64 5.11
C VAL A 119 5.72 14.44 5.33
N TYR A 120 5.06 13.92 4.33
CA TYR A 120 3.63 13.60 4.34
C TYR A 120 3.46 12.10 4.47
N LEU A 121 2.67 11.69 5.45
CA LEU A 121 2.28 10.31 5.67
C LEU A 121 0.77 10.19 5.50
N TYR A 122 0.34 9.22 4.71
CA TYR A 122 -1.06 8.85 4.51
C TYR A 122 -1.24 7.40 4.94
N ASP A 123 -2.13 7.17 5.89
CA ASP A 123 -2.40 5.83 6.40
C ASP A 123 -3.84 5.43 6.08
N PHE A 124 -4.01 4.58 5.06
CA PHE A 124 -5.30 4.13 4.58
C PHE A 124 -5.75 2.85 5.31
N GLY A 125 -6.94 2.88 5.87
CA GLY A 125 -7.65 1.68 6.31
C GLY A 125 -8.29 0.98 5.13
N LEU A 126 -7.92 -0.26 4.87
CA LEU A 126 -8.40 -1.04 3.74
C LEU A 126 -9.26 -2.21 4.20
N LYS A 127 -10.40 -2.38 3.52
CA LYS A 127 -11.24 -3.56 3.62
C LYS A 127 -11.06 -4.42 2.38
N LEU A 128 -10.89 -5.71 2.59
CA LEU A 128 -10.64 -6.68 1.52
C LEU A 128 -11.92 -7.44 1.17
N ASN A 129 -12.09 -7.75 -0.12
CA ASN A 129 -13.12 -8.70 -0.51
C ASN A 129 -12.79 -10.08 0.06
N GLY A 130 -13.59 -10.54 1.04
CA GLY A 130 -13.34 -11.78 1.79
C GLY A 130 -12.88 -11.55 3.25
N GLY A 131 -12.79 -10.30 3.70
CA GLY A 131 -12.54 -9.90 5.08
C GLY A 131 -11.23 -10.44 5.66
N LEU A 132 -11.23 -10.74 6.98
CA LEU A 132 -10.05 -11.23 7.71
C LEU A 132 -9.43 -12.51 7.13
N ASP A 133 -10.19 -13.37 6.47
CA ASP A 133 -9.64 -14.57 5.82
C ASP A 133 -8.84 -14.21 4.56
N ALA A 134 -9.20 -13.14 3.86
CA ALA A 134 -8.40 -12.60 2.78
C ALA A 134 -7.14 -11.91 3.33
N ALA A 135 -7.25 -11.15 4.43
CA ALA A 135 -6.12 -10.50 5.09
C ALA A 135 -5.05 -11.52 5.55
N LYS A 136 -5.45 -12.68 6.07
CA LYS A 136 -4.53 -13.76 6.43
C LYS A 136 -3.78 -14.36 5.24
N LYS A 137 -4.30 -14.21 4.03
CA LYS A 137 -3.67 -14.66 2.78
C LYS A 137 -2.74 -13.61 2.17
N TRP A 138 -2.63 -12.44 2.76
CA TRP A 138 -1.71 -11.40 2.31
C TRP A 138 -0.27 -11.78 2.66
N SER A 139 0.28 -12.68 1.86
CA SER A 139 1.70 -13.02 1.95
C SER A 139 2.58 -11.80 1.66
N PRO A 140 3.84 -11.78 2.10
CA PRO A 140 4.79 -10.73 1.76
C PRO A 140 4.84 -10.46 0.25
N GLU A 141 4.82 -11.50 -0.58
CA GLU A 141 4.86 -11.40 -2.04
C GLU A 141 3.61 -10.70 -2.60
N LEU A 142 2.44 -10.95 -2.02
CA LEU A 142 1.21 -10.28 -2.42
C LEU A 142 1.22 -8.81 -2.01
N GLN A 143 1.77 -8.51 -0.84
CA GLN A 143 1.96 -7.12 -0.38
C GLN A 143 2.89 -6.35 -1.33
N GLU A 144 4.01 -6.93 -1.73
CA GLU A 144 4.93 -6.34 -2.71
C GLU A 144 4.23 -6.08 -4.05
N ARG A 145 3.50 -7.07 -4.58
CA ARG A 145 2.73 -6.89 -5.84
C ARG A 145 1.68 -5.80 -5.74
N PHE A 146 0.99 -5.70 -4.61
CA PHE A 146 0.02 -4.64 -4.36
C PHE A 146 0.70 -3.26 -4.37
N ILE A 147 1.81 -3.12 -3.64
CA ILE A 147 2.60 -1.88 -3.57
C ILE A 147 3.11 -1.50 -4.96
N ASP A 148 3.71 -2.44 -5.68
CA ASP A 148 4.27 -2.20 -7.02
C ASP A 148 3.18 -1.79 -8.01
N ALA A 149 2.01 -2.42 -7.96
CA ALA A 149 0.90 -2.09 -8.84
C ALA A 149 0.29 -0.72 -8.51
N PHE A 150 0.19 -0.38 -7.21
CA PHE A 150 -0.21 0.95 -6.79
C PHE A 150 0.78 2.01 -7.29
N ASP A 151 2.08 1.84 -7.01
CA ASP A 151 3.12 2.79 -7.44
C ASP A 151 3.17 2.95 -8.96
N ALA A 152 3.12 1.84 -9.70
CA ALA A 152 3.15 1.86 -11.16
C ALA A 152 1.97 2.60 -11.76
N THR A 153 0.76 2.39 -11.24
CA THR A 153 -0.45 3.09 -11.72
C THR A 153 -0.46 4.54 -11.27
N PHE A 154 -0.08 4.82 -10.03
CA PHE A 154 -0.05 6.17 -9.47
C PHE A 154 0.97 7.07 -10.19
N ARG A 155 2.13 6.52 -10.57
CA ARG A 155 3.16 7.23 -11.36
C ARG A 155 2.89 7.24 -12.86
N GLY A 156 1.78 6.66 -13.33
CA GLY A 156 1.44 6.56 -14.75
C GLY A 156 2.33 5.63 -15.56
N LYS A 157 3.10 4.75 -14.92
CA LYS A 157 3.90 3.69 -15.58
C LYS A 157 3.01 2.55 -16.10
N ALA A 158 1.89 2.31 -15.41
CA ALA A 158 0.90 1.32 -15.79
C ALA A 158 -0.49 1.97 -15.91
N GLU A 159 -1.31 1.40 -16.77
CA GLU A 159 -2.69 1.84 -16.93
C GLU A 159 -3.56 1.38 -15.75
N SER A 160 -4.34 2.31 -15.19
CA SER A 160 -5.32 2.05 -14.15
C SER A 160 -6.64 1.57 -14.75
N GLY A 161 -7.17 0.44 -14.29
CA GLY A 161 -8.43 -0.10 -14.79
C GLY A 161 -8.78 -1.48 -14.25
N LYS A 162 -9.93 -2.03 -14.69
CA LYS A 162 -10.52 -3.26 -14.12
C LYS A 162 -9.61 -4.49 -14.11
N PHE A 163 -8.63 -4.59 -15.01
CA PHE A 163 -7.65 -5.69 -14.99
C PHE A 163 -6.77 -5.68 -13.73
N ASN A 164 -6.54 -4.51 -13.11
CA ASN A 164 -5.64 -4.40 -11.97
C ASN A 164 -6.11 -5.17 -10.73
N ARG A 165 -7.42 -5.51 -10.64
CA ARG A 165 -7.94 -6.37 -9.58
C ARG A 165 -7.28 -7.76 -9.56
N LEU A 166 -6.77 -8.23 -10.70
CA LEU A 166 -6.06 -9.51 -10.83
C LEU A 166 -4.76 -9.55 -10.02
N VAL A 167 -4.22 -8.41 -9.56
CA VAL A 167 -3.15 -8.39 -8.58
C VAL A 167 -3.59 -9.15 -7.33
N MET A 168 -4.78 -8.81 -6.82
CA MET A 168 -5.29 -9.37 -5.57
C MET A 168 -5.94 -10.74 -5.76
N THR A 169 -6.66 -10.95 -6.86
CA THR A 169 -7.43 -12.19 -7.08
C THR A 169 -6.62 -13.29 -7.75
N GLY A 170 -5.71 -12.92 -8.65
CA GLY A 170 -4.89 -13.86 -9.43
C GLY A 170 -3.40 -13.89 -9.03
N GLY A 171 -2.98 -13.02 -8.09
CA GLY A 171 -1.59 -12.88 -7.68
C GLY A 171 -0.66 -12.44 -8.81
N LEU A 172 -1.17 -11.68 -9.80
CA LEU A 172 -0.41 -11.24 -10.96
C LEU A 172 0.36 -9.94 -10.67
N THR A 173 1.50 -9.77 -11.30
CA THR A 173 2.23 -8.50 -11.32
C THR A 173 1.55 -7.51 -12.26
N TRP A 174 1.82 -6.20 -12.08
CA TRP A 174 1.25 -5.19 -12.98
C TRP A 174 1.76 -5.34 -14.43
N GLN A 175 2.97 -5.86 -14.64
CA GLN A 175 3.53 -6.17 -15.96
C GLN A 175 2.72 -7.27 -16.66
N GLU A 176 2.41 -8.34 -15.95
CA GLU A 176 1.59 -9.45 -16.46
C GLU A 176 0.17 -9.00 -16.80
N ILE A 177 -0.37 -8.11 -15.98
CA ILE A 177 -1.66 -7.47 -16.25
C ILE A 177 -1.59 -6.62 -17.52
N ALA A 178 -0.47 -5.93 -17.78
CA ALA A 178 -0.27 -5.18 -19.02
C ALA A 178 -0.27 -6.11 -20.25
N TRP A 179 0.29 -7.34 -20.15
CA TRP A 179 0.20 -8.34 -21.22
C TRP A 179 -1.24 -8.77 -21.49
N LEU A 180 -2.01 -9.12 -20.46
CA LEU A 180 -3.42 -9.51 -20.61
C LEU A 180 -4.25 -8.37 -21.23
N ARG A 181 -3.97 -7.14 -20.85
CA ARG A 181 -4.62 -5.95 -21.41
C ARG A 181 -4.26 -5.74 -22.88
N ALA A 182 -2.99 -5.89 -23.24
CA ALA A 182 -2.52 -5.80 -24.63
C ALA A 182 -3.14 -6.90 -25.49
N PHE A 183 -3.21 -8.13 -24.97
CA PHE A 183 -3.83 -9.25 -25.64
C PHE A 183 -5.33 -9.04 -25.86
N SER A 184 -6.04 -8.54 -24.85
CA SER A 184 -7.45 -8.15 -24.97
C SER A 184 -7.68 -7.10 -26.07
N ARG A 185 -6.80 -6.09 -26.18
CA ARG A 185 -6.87 -5.09 -27.26
C ARG A 185 -6.64 -5.71 -28.62
N TYR A 186 -5.68 -6.62 -28.73
CA TYR A 186 -5.42 -7.36 -29.97
C TYR A 186 -6.64 -8.18 -30.41
N LEU A 187 -7.30 -8.89 -29.49
CA LEU A 187 -8.51 -9.65 -29.80
C LEU A 187 -9.64 -8.76 -30.34
N VAL A 188 -9.84 -7.58 -29.74
CA VAL A 188 -10.81 -6.60 -30.26
C VAL A 188 -10.45 -6.17 -31.69
N GLN A 189 -9.18 -5.87 -31.96
CA GLN A 189 -8.71 -5.51 -33.30
C GLN A 189 -8.82 -6.63 -34.29
N ALA A 190 -8.68 -7.89 -33.84
CA ALA A 190 -8.88 -9.10 -34.68
C ALA A 190 -10.36 -9.43 -34.96
N GLY A 191 -11.28 -8.58 -34.47
CA GLY A 191 -12.71 -8.70 -34.78
C GLY A 191 -13.52 -9.60 -33.85
N THR A 192 -12.97 -9.90 -32.63
CA THR A 192 -13.79 -10.61 -31.63
C THR A 192 -14.95 -9.71 -31.14
N PRO A 193 -16.13 -10.28 -30.84
CA PRO A 193 -17.29 -9.49 -30.44
C PRO A 193 -17.21 -9.01 -28.97
N TYR A 194 -16.15 -9.36 -28.27
CA TYR A 194 -16.01 -9.09 -26.84
C TYR A 194 -15.27 -7.78 -26.61
N SER A 195 -15.88 -6.88 -25.81
CA SER A 195 -15.24 -5.64 -25.41
C SER A 195 -14.14 -5.88 -24.35
N GLN A 196 -13.17 -4.97 -24.27
CA GLN A 196 -12.12 -5.03 -23.26
C GLN A 196 -12.67 -5.07 -21.81
N PRO A 197 -13.71 -4.28 -21.43
CA PRO A 197 -14.33 -4.41 -20.11
C PRO A 197 -14.96 -5.78 -19.85
N TYR A 198 -15.51 -6.43 -20.87
CA TYR A 198 -16.06 -7.78 -20.74
C TYR A 198 -14.96 -8.81 -20.47
N VAL A 199 -13.85 -8.75 -21.23
CA VAL A 199 -12.70 -9.64 -21.02
C VAL A 199 -12.12 -9.45 -19.62
N ALA A 200 -11.99 -8.18 -19.15
CA ALA A 200 -11.53 -7.90 -17.81
C ALA A 200 -12.43 -8.50 -16.73
N ALA A 201 -13.76 -8.39 -16.89
CA ALA A 201 -14.72 -8.99 -15.96
C ALA A 201 -14.60 -10.53 -15.96
N ALA A 202 -14.58 -11.16 -17.13
CA ALA A 202 -14.46 -12.61 -17.26
C ALA A 202 -13.18 -13.16 -16.59
N LEU A 203 -12.05 -12.46 -16.74
CA LEU A 203 -10.78 -12.86 -16.10
C LEU A 203 -10.80 -12.61 -14.59
N ASN A 204 -11.46 -11.56 -14.12
CA ASN A 204 -11.63 -11.33 -12.68
C ASN A 204 -12.53 -12.36 -12.01
N ASP A 205 -13.54 -12.87 -12.74
CA ASP A 205 -14.43 -13.93 -12.25
C ASP A 205 -13.75 -15.32 -12.31
N ASN A 206 -12.67 -15.45 -13.10
CA ASN A 206 -11.90 -16.69 -13.27
C ASN A 206 -10.38 -16.40 -13.18
N PRO A 207 -9.86 -15.99 -12.01
CA PRO A 207 -8.49 -15.56 -11.87
C PRO A 207 -7.45 -16.67 -12.13
N GLU A 208 -7.81 -17.92 -11.93
CA GLU A 208 -6.98 -19.09 -12.28
C GLU A 208 -6.76 -19.20 -13.79
N ILE A 209 -7.73 -18.80 -14.62
CA ILE A 209 -7.57 -18.75 -16.08
C ILE A 209 -6.61 -17.63 -16.45
N ALA A 210 -6.73 -16.46 -15.82
CA ALA A 210 -5.81 -15.35 -16.04
C ALA A 210 -4.35 -15.74 -15.70
N ALA A 211 -4.15 -16.43 -14.57
CA ALA A 211 -2.83 -16.93 -14.16
C ALA A 211 -2.29 -17.99 -15.14
N ALA A 212 -3.14 -18.92 -15.62
CA ALA A 212 -2.76 -19.93 -16.60
C ALA A 212 -2.36 -19.33 -17.95
N LEU A 213 -3.07 -18.30 -18.42
CA LEU A 213 -2.72 -17.56 -19.64
C LEU A 213 -1.34 -16.90 -19.50
N VAL A 214 -1.08 -16.22 -18.38
CA VAL A 214 0.23 -15.62 -18.11
C VAL A 214 1.34 -16.67 -18.07
N ALA A 215 1.08 -17.82 -17.41
CA ALA A 215 2.05 -18.92 -17.36
C ALA A 215 2.37 -19.49 -18.74
N ALA A 216 1.35 -19.60 -19.62
CA ALA A 216 1.56 -20.02 -21.01
C ALA A 216 2.45 -19.04 -21.79
N PHE A 217 2.26 -17.72 -21.62
CA PHE A 217 3.14 -16.72 -22.24
C PHE A 217 4.58 -16.82 -21.79
N ARG A 218 4.83 -17.08 -20.49
CA ARG A 218 6.19 -17.22 -19.95
C ARG A 218 6.90 -18.47 -20.45
N SER A 219 6.18 -19.53 -20.79
CA SER A 219 6.77 -20.79 -21.25
C SER A 219 7.28 -20.74 -22.70
N GLU A 220 6.94 -19.69 -23.45
CA GLU A 220 7.37 -19.49 -24.85
C GLU A 220 8.60 -18.56 -24.97
N GLU A 221 9.08 -17.96 -23.86
CA GLU A 221 10.33 -17.20 -23.78
C GLU A 221 11.52 -18.09 -23.39
#